data_508514a8893a6987fe7b02fda93f1ae5
#
_entry.id   508514a8893a6987fe7b02fda93f1ae5
#
_cell.length_a   1.000
_cell.length_b   1.000
_cell.length_c   1.000
_cell.angle_alpha   90.00
_cell.angle_beta   90.00
_cell.angle_gamma   90.00
#
_symmetry.space_group_name_H-M   'P 1'
#
loop_
_entity.id
_entity.type
_entity.pdbx_description
1 polymer ?
#
loop_
_entity_poly.entity_id
_entity_poly.type
_entity_poly.pdbx_seq_one_letter_code
_entity_poly.pdbx_strand_id
1 'polypeptide(L)'
;DARYGYGGADNIITSLEFEQLVNSTGPTEGKILLANGQPPRRIAFVHCVGSRTEKFNEYCSGVCCLYTLKHAHQARLQLPEAGICQFHSDLCLPGKESQRFYRMVLTEDRIRFFRLLRPDAIEIRKGSGSILIAHTDTQGELEQNEFDMVVLATAMESDEGIGEIAGILDVKLGENGFFEEADARLDPVSTVREGIFT
;
A
#
# COMPACT_ATOMS: atom_id res chain seq x y z
N ASP A 1 7.21 -7.89 9.18
CA ASP A 1 8.16 -7.12 9.97
C ASP A 1 7.48 -6.53 11.20
N ALA A 2 8.09 -6.71 12.37
CA ALA A 2 7.56 -6.24 13.65
C ALA A 2 7.32 -4.71 13.71
N ARG A 3 8.05 -3.93 12.91
CA ARG A 3 7.90 -2.46 12.83
C ARG A 3 6.54 -2.00 12.34
N TYR A 4 5.90 -2.79 11.49
CA TYR A 4 4.57 -2.46 10.96
C TYR A 4 3.45 -3.09 11.77
N GLY A 5 3.76 -3.90 12.79
CA GLY A 5 2.79 -4.46 13.75
C GLY A 5 1.79 -5.46 13.16
N TYR A 6 1.95 -5.88 11.89
CA TYR A 6 1.07 -6.87 11.26
C TYR A 6 1.11 -8.20 12.02
N GLY A 7 -0.06 -8.78 12.29
CA GLY A 7 -0.22 -9.97 13.13
C GLY A 7 -0.16 -9.70 14.65
N GLY A 8 0.17 -8.47 15.08
CA GLY A 8 0.19 -8.06 16.49
C GLY A 8 -1.12 -7.41 16.96
N ALA A 9 -1.94 -6.93 16.03
CA ALA A 9 -3.27 -6.39 16.31
C ALA A 9 -4.19 -6.65 15.11
N ASP A 10 -5.43 -7.07 15.37
CA ASP A 10 -6.41 -7.49 14.36
C ASP A 10 -6.82 -6.38 13.37
N ASN A 11 -6.66 -5.12 13.77
CA ASN A 11 -7.02 -3.97 12.95
C ASN A 11 -5.80 -3.36 12.21
N ILE A 12 -4.65 -4.05 12.20
CA ILE A 12 -3.53 -3.78 11.30
C ILE A 12 -3.61 -4.78 10.16
N ILE A 13 -4.09 -4.33 9.01
CA ILE A 13 -4.41 -5.16 7.86
C ILE A 13 -3.63 -4.72 6.62
N THR A 14 -3.50 -5.60 5.65
CA THR A 14 -2.93 -5.27 4.34
C THR A 14 -3.95 -4.55 3.46
N SER A 15 -3.47 -3.88 2.42
CA SER A 15 -4.35 -3.28 1.41
C SER A 15 -5.21 -4.32 0.67
N LEU A 16 -4.74 -5.55 0.53
CA LEU A 16 -5.52 -6.65 -0.06
C LEU A 16 -6.67 -7.07 0.85
N GLU A 17 -6.43 -7.19 2.16
CA GLU A 17 -7.49 -7.45 3.15
C GLU A 17 -8.50 -6.30 3.20
N PHE A 18 -8.02 -5.05 3.11
CA PHE A 18 -8.93 -3.90 3.02
C PHE A 18 -9.78 -3.93 1.73
N GLU A 19 -9.22 -4.32 0.59
CA GLU A 19 -9.97 -4.52 -0.66
C GLU A 19 -11.07 -5.59 -0.49
N GLN A 20 -10.79 -6.67 0.27
CA GLN A 20 -11.78 -7.68 0.60
C GLN A 20 -12.91 -7.13 1.50
N LEU A 21 -12.59 -6.26 2.46
CA LEU A 21 -13.63 -5.62 3.30
C LEU A 21 -14.58 -4.75 2.48
N VAL A 22 -14.06 -3.95 1.53
CA VAL A 22 -14.88 -3.05 0.72
C VAL A 22 -15.60 -3.74 -0.45
N ASN A 23 -15.32 -5.02 -0.67
CA ASN A 23 -16.00 -5.81 -1.69
C ASN A 23 -17.37 -6.29 -1.17
N SER A 24 -18.43 -6.11 -1.95
CA SER A 24 -19.80 -6.53 -1.59
C SER A 24 -19.96 -8.04 -1.34
N THR A 25 -19.05 -8.85 -1.91
CA THR A 25 -18.99 -10.31 -1.67
C THR A 25 -17.93 -10.70 -0.63
N GLY A 26 -17.30 -9.71 0.00
CA GLY A 26 -16.31 -9.91 1.04
C GLY A 26 -16.89 -10.26 2.41
N PRO A 27 -16.04 -10.49 3.42
CA PRO A 27 -16.46 -11.02 4.72
C PRO A 27 -17.38 -10.09 5.52
N THR A 28 -17.42 -8.81 5.17
CA THR A 28 -18.24 -7.78 5.83
C THR A 28 -19.33 -7.22 4.92
N GLU A 29 -19.63 -7.89 3.81
CA GLU A 29 -20.61 -7.44 2.81
C GLU A 29 -20.36 -6.00 2.31
N GLY A 30 -19.08 -5.65 2.13
CA GLY A 30 -18.64 -4.34 1.65
C GLY A 30 -18.53 -3.25 2.72
N LYS A 31 -18.73 -3.56 4.00
CA LYS A 31 -18.64 -2.59 5.10
C LYS A 31 -17.23 -2.54 5.69
N ILE A 32 -16.74 -1.33 5.95
CA ILE A 32 -15.46 -1.14 6.63
C ILE A 32 -15.68 -1.24 8.13
N LEU A 33 -15.31 -2.37 8.71
CA LEU A 33 -15.49 -2.69 10.13
C LEU A 33 -14.16 -3.12 10.77
N LEU A 34 -14.01 -2.77 12.05
CA LEU A 34 -12.98 -3.32 12.93
C LEU A 34 -13.28 -4.78 13.28
N ALA A 35 -12.32 -5.50 13.83
CA ALA A 35 -12.49 -6.89 14.29
C ALA A 35 -13.64 -7.06 15.32
N ASN A 36 -13.99 -6.00 16.06
CA ASN A 36 -15.11 -5.99 17.00
C ASN A 36 -16.47 -5.65 16.35
N GLY A 37 -16.53 -5.53 15.02
CA GLY A 37 -17.74 -5.22 14.26
C GLY A 37 -18.16 -3.74 14.24
N GLN A 38 -17.38 -2.84 14.86
CA GLN A 38 -17.67 -1.41 14.85
C GLN A 38 -16.96 -0.68 13.70
N PRO A 39 -17.53 0.38 13.14
CA PRO A 39 -16.84 1.19 12.14
C PRO A 39 -15.64 1.94 12.77
N PRO A 40 -14.49 2.02 12.09
CA PRO A 40 -13.36 2.82 12.56
C PRO A 40 -13.66 4.33 12.48
N ARG A 41 -13.17 5.09 13.46
CA ARG A 41 -13.23 6.55 13.46
C ARG A 41 -11.98 7.20 12.91
N ARG A 42 -10.84 6.49 12.97
CA ARG A 42 -9.54 6.97 12.52
C ARG A 42 -8.85 5.85 11.75
N ILE A 43 -8.54 6.11 10.48
CA ILE A 43 -7.92 5.15 9.57
C ILE A 43 -6.61 5.74 9.05
N ALA A 44 -5.53 4.96 9.12
CA ALA A 44 -4.26 5.28 8.50
C ALA A 44 -3.97 4.34 7.34
N PHE A 45 -3.52 4.88 6.23
CA PHE A 45 -2.94 4.14 5.11
C PHE A 45 -1.43 4.40 5.07
N VAL A 46 -0.63 3.34 5.08
CA VAL A 46 0.84 3.42 5.11
C VAL A 46 1.39 2.89 3.80
N HIS A 47 2.09 3.77 3.07
CA HIS A 47 2.68 3.45 1.77
C HIS A 47 4.04 2.77 1.89
N CYS A 48 4.49 2.12 0.82
CA CYS A 48 5.82 1.56 0.65
C CYS A 48 6.23 0.55 1.73
N VAL A 49 5.29 -0.20 2.32
CA VAL A 49 5.59 -1.23 3.31
C VAL A 49 6.38 -2.37 2.67
N GLY A 50 7.66 -2.50 2.99
CA GLY A 50 8.57 -3.47 2.38
C GLY A 50 9.10 -3.09 1.00
N SER A 51 8.87 -1.84 0.53
CA SER A 51 9.39 -1.30 -0.74
C SER A 51 10.29 -0.11 -0.52
N ARG A 52 11.21 0.16 -1.49
CA ARG A 52 12.07 1.33 -1.54
C ARG A 52 12.98 1.45 -0.31
N THR A 53 13.44 0.31 0.19
CA THR A 53 14.35 0.22 1.33
C THR A 53 15.41 -0.86 1.08
N GLU A 54 16.63 -0.61 1.49
CA GLU A 54 17.74 -1.58 1.39
C GLU A 54 17.51 -2.89 2.18
N LYS A 55 16.61 -2.86 3.17
CA LYS A 55 16.31 -4.03 4.02
C LYS A 55 15.35 -5.03 3.41
N PHE A 56 14.58 -4.59 2.40
CA PHE A 56 13.57 -5.40 1.73
C PHE A 56 13.74 -5.27 0.23
N ASN A 57 12.79 -4.65 -0.44
CA ASN A 57 12.83 -4.43 -1.88
C ASN A 57 13.26 -2.99 -2.17
N GLU A 58 14.32 -2.79 -2.93
CA GLU A 58 14.80 -1.46 -3.33
C GLU A 58 13.89 -0.80 -4.37
N TYR A 59 13.12 -1.59 -5.10
CA TYR A 59 12.21 -1.11 -6.14
C TYR A 59 10.89 -0.57 -5.58
N CYS A 60 10.21 0.19 -6.43
CA CYS A 60 8.82 0.64 -6.22
C CYS A 60 7.87 -0.29 -6.95
N SER A 61 6.83 -0.77 -6.29
CA SER A 61 5.78 -1.61 -6.92
C SER A 61 4.96 -0.88 -8.00
N GLY A 62 5.08 0.45 -8.12
CA GLY A 62 4.46 1.25 -9.18
C GLY A 62 2.95 1.48 -9.09
N VAL A 63 2.23 0.70 -8.31
CA VAL A 63 0.75 0.69 -8.27
C VAL A 63 0.16 1.09 -6.92
N CYS A 64 0.91 0.93 -5.83
CA CYS A 64 0.39 1.06 -4.46
C CYS A 64 -0.12 2.47 -4.14
N CYS A 65 0.50 3.53 -4.63
CA CYS A 65 0.03 4.89 -4.38
C CYS A 65 -1.38 5.11 -4.94
N LEU A 66 -1.66 4.61 -6.14
CA LEU A 66 -2.95 4.83 -6.80
C LEU A 66 -4.08 4.03 -6.16
N TYR A 67 -3.86 2.74 -5.83
CA TYR A 67 -4.88 1.97 -5.16
C TYR A 67 -5.11 2.43 -3.71
N THR A 68 -4.08 2.93 -3.02
CA THR A 68 -4.24 3.47 -1.66
C THR A 68 -5.05 4.77 -1.67
N LEU A 69 -4.88 5.63 -2.67
CA LEU A 69 -5.77 6.78 -2.89
C LEU A 69 -7.22 6.33 -3.12
N LYS A 70 -7.44 5.28 -3.95
CA LYS A 70 -8.77 4.68 -4.16
C LYS A 70 -9.39 4.19 -2.85
N HIS A 71 -8.62 3.46 -2.03
CA HIS A 71 -9.09 2.96 -0.73
C HIS A 71 -9.48 4.09 0.23
N ALA A 72 -8.66 5.15 0.30
CA ALA A 72 -8.98 6.30 1.12
C ALA A 72 -10.26 7.03 0.66
N HIS A 73 -10.45 7.14 -0.66
CA HIS A 73 -11.70 7.66 -1.24
C HIS A 73 -12.90 6.79 -0.89
N GLN A 74 -12.81 5.46 -1.06
CA GLN A 74 -13.86 4.52 -0.67
C GLN A 74 -14.18 4.59 0.83
N ALA A 75 -13.15 4.71 1.67
CA ALA A 75 -13.33 4.89 3.11
C ALA A 75 -14.07 6.20 3.42
N ARG A 76 -13.77 7.29 2.75
CA ARG A 76 -14.48 8.57 2.91
C ARG A 76 -15.95 8.48 2.51
N LEU A 77 -16.26 7.78 1.39
CA LEU A 77 -17.64 7.59 0.95
C LEU A 77 -18.49 6.81 1.96
N GLN A 78 -17.91 5.79 2.59
CA GLN A 78 -18.60 4.96 3.57
C GLN A 78 -18.63 5.58 4.98
N LEU A 79 -17.57 6.30 5.35
CA LEU A 79 -17.35 6.84 6.69
C LEU A 79 -17.06 8.35 6.59
N PRO A 80 -18.08 9.19 6.32
CA PRO A 80 -17.90 10.62 6.07
C PRO A 80 -17.24 11.38 7.21
N GLU A 81 -17.45 10.94 8.46
CA GLU A 81 -16.93 11.59 9.66
C GLU A 81 -15.59 11.02 10.15
N ALA A 82 -15.08 9.95 9.51
CA ALA A 82 -13.81 9.35 9.94
C ALA A 82 -12.61 10.26 9.63
N GLY A 83 -11.66 10.31 10.53
CA GLY A 83 -10.35 10.89 10.29
C GLY A 83 -9.52 9.93 9.44
N ILE A 84 -9.22 10.30 8.19
CA ILE A 84 -8.47 9.45 7.26
C ILE A 84 -7.14 10.11 6.93
N CYS A 85 -6.06 9.34 7.07
CA CYS A 85 -4.71 9.83 6.84
C CYS A 85 -3.92 8.90 5.92
N GLN A 86 -2.95 9.45 5.19
CA GLN A 86 -1.98 8.68 4.40
C GLN A 86 -0.56 9.06 4.82
N PHE A 87 0.29 8.05 5.07
CA PHE A 87 1.71 8.20 5.38
C PHE A 87 2.53 7.76 4.17
N HIS A 88 3.30 8.68 3.58
CA HIS A 88 4.07 8.42 2.36
C HIS A 88 5.38 9.21 2.35
N SER A 89 6.41 8.74 1.67
CA SER A 89 7.61 9.54 1.38
C SER A 89 7.45 10.33 0.07
N ASP A 90 7.09 9.62 -1.00
CA ASP A 90 6.73 10.19 -2.31
C ASP A 90 5.50 9.47 -2.86
N LEU A 91 4.80 10.09 -3.81
CA LEU A 91 3.69 9.49 -4.53
C LEU A 91 4.06 9.22 -5.99
N CYS A 92 4.02 7.96 -6.37
CA CYS A 92 4.12 7.52 -7.76
C CYS A 92 2.71 7.44 -8.35
N LEU A 93 2.35 8.42 -9.16
CA LEU A 93 1.01 8.57 -9.75
C LEU A 93 1.12 8.67 -11.28
N PRO A 94 1.35 7.56 -11.97
CA PRO A 94 1.46 7.52 -13.41
C PRO A 94 0.11 7.77 -14.08
N GLY A 95 0.15 8.26 -15.32
CA GLY A 95 -1.05 8.49 -16.13
C GLY A 95 -1.65 9.89 -15.98
N LYS A 96 -2.40 10.32 -17.00
CA LYS A 96 -2.91 11.69 -17.14
C LYS A 96 -3.95 12.06 -16.09
N GLU A 97 -4.78 11.11 -15.67
CA GLU A 97 -5.88 11.34 -14.72
C GLU A 97 -5.47 11.21 -13.25
N SER A 98 -4.32 10.62 -12.96
CA SER A 98 -3.88 10.35 -11.59
C SER A 98 -3.71 11.62 -10.77
N GLN A 99 -3.22 12.70 -11.38
CA GLN A 99 -3.08 14.01 -10.71
C GLN A 99 -4.42 14.67 -10.39
N ARG A 100 -5.41 14.46 -11.25
CA ARG A 100 -6.77 14.94 -11.01
C ARG A 100 -7.41 14.18 -9.85
N PHE A 101 -7.26 12.85 -9.85
CA PHE A 101 -7.76 11.99 -8.78
C PHE A 101 -7.10 12.32 -7.44
N TYR A 102 -5.77 12.48 -7.42
CA TYR A 102 -5.05 12.91 -6.21
C TYR A 102 -5.57 14.24 -5.65
N ARG A 103 -5.76 15.24 -6.52
CA ARG A 103 -6.32 16.54 -6.09
C ARG A 103 -7.71 16.39 -5.49
N MET A 104 -8.58 15.58 -6.10
CA MET A 104 -9.91 15.29 -5.56
C MET A 104 -9.81 14.67 -4.15
N VAL A 105 -8.99 13.64 -3.96
CA VAL A 105 -8.78 12.98 -2.67
C VAL A 105 -8.26 13.96 -1.62
N LEU A 106 -7.35 14.86 -2.01
CA LEU A 106 -6.78 15.85 -1.10
C LEU A 106 -7.81 16.93 -0.70
N THR A 107 -8.60 17.45 -1.66
CA THR A 107 -9.44 18.64 -1.45
C THR A 107 -10.89 18.31 -1.12
N GLU A 108 -11.51 17.39 -1.85
CA GLU A 108 -12.92 17.04 -1.67
C GLU A 108 -13.11 16.00 -0.56
N ASP A 109 -12.29 14.94 -0.55
CA ASP A 109 -12.33 13.91 0.48
C ASP A 109 -11.67 14.35 1.80
N ARG A 110 -10.91 15.44 1.79
CA ARG A 110 -10.22 15.98 2.97
C ARG A 110 -9.32 14.95 3.66
N ILE A 111 -8.64 14.12 2.87
CA ILE A 111 -7.67 13.14 3.35
C ILE A 111 -6.40 13.89 3.77
N ARG A 112 -5.90 13.61 4.97
CA ARG A 112 -4.65 14.20 5.46
C ARG A 112 -3.46 13.37 4.97
N PHE A 113 -2.41 14.06 4.52
CA PHE A 113 -1.16 13.44 4.06
C PHE A 113 -0.02 13.82 5.00
N PHE A 114 0.68 12.80 5.51
CA PHE A 114 1.90 12.93 6.30
C PHE A 114 3.08 12.48 5.44
N ARG A 115 3.98 13.39 5.18
CA ARG A 115 5.17 13.09 4.38
C ARG A 115 6.29 12.63 5.29
N LEU A 116 6.71 11.39 5.12
CA LEU A 116 7.80 10.75 5.84
C LEU A 116 9.15 11.21 5.30
N LEU A 117 10.17 11.27 6.15
CA LEU A 117 11.56 11.53 5.75
C LEU A 117 12.05 10.46 4.74
N ARG A 118 11.68 9.20 4.96
CA ARG A 118 11.92 8.06 4.07
C ARG A 118 10.89 6.96 4.35
N PRO A 119 10.72 5.96 3.45
CA PRO A 119 9.66 4.95 3.59
C PRO A 119 9.66 4.18 4.92
N ASP A 120 10.82 3.93 5.48
CA ASP A 120 10.99 3.20 6.74
C ASP A 120 11.08 4.10 8.00
N ALA A 121 10.86 5.42 7.86
CA ALA A 121 10.81 6.37 8.98
C ALA A 121 9.46 6.35 9.72
N ILE A 122 8.94 5.15 9.96
CA ILE A 122 7.64 4.91 10.60
C ILE A 122 7.71 3.65 11.46
N GLU A 123 7.06 3.67 12.60
CA GLU A 123 6.90 2.53 13.49
C GLU A 123 5.44 2.42 13.92
N ILE A 124 4.89 1.20 13.87
CA ILE A 124 3.49 0.93 14.20
C ILE A 124 3.45 -0.05 15.37
N ARG A 125 2.73 0.31 16.42
CA ARG A 125 2.62 -0.49 17.64
C ARG A 125 1.17 -0.59 18.10
N LYS A 126 0.83 -1.73 18.70
CA LYS A 126 -0.42 -1.87 19.43
C LYS A 126 -0.38 -1.03 20.70
N GLY A 127 -1.38 -0.17 20.88
CA GLY A 127 -1.64 0.56 22.12
C GLY A 127 -2.71 -0.12 22.98
N SER A 128 -3.14 0.54 24.03
CA SER A 128 -4.18 0.05 24.96
C SER A 128 -5.62 0.32 24.46
N GLY A 129 -5.95 -0.10 23.25
CA GLY A 129 -7.29 0.14 22.62
C GLY A 129 -7.22 0.93 21.31
N SER A 130 -6.03 1.33 20.91
CA SER A 130 -5.72 2.01 19.63
C SER A 130 -4.44 1.45 19.03
N ILE A 131 -4.13 1.88 17.82
CA ILE A 131 -2.85 1.60 17.15
C ILE A 131 -2.06 2.91 17.14
N LEU A 132 -0.82 2.87 17.63
CA LEU A 132 0.07 4.01 17.67
C LEU A 132 0.97 3.99 16.44
N ILE A 133 1.03 5.10 15.72
CA ILE A 133 1.99 5.35 14.64
C ILE A 133 2.94 6.45 15.09
N ALA A 134 4.21 6.10 15.24
CA ALA A 134 5.31 7.05 15.40
C ALA A 134 6.03 7.21 14.05
N HIS A 135 6.26 8.42 13.61
CA HIS A 135 6.91 8.68 12.33
C HIS A 135 7.81 9.92 12.39
N THR A 136 8.81 9.95 11.52
CA THR A 136 9.67 11.12 11.36
C THR A 136 9.28 11.85 10.06
N ASP A 137 8.98 13.12 10.19
CA ASP A 137 8.64 13.99 9.05
C ASP A 137 9.87 14.41 8.23
N THR A 138 9.66 15.22 7.19
CA THR A 138 10.74 15.72 6.31
C THR A 138 11.67 16.72 6.95
N GLN A 139 11.31 17.28 8.12
CA GLN A 139 12.14 18.17 8.92
C GLN A 139 12.97 17.43 9.97
N GLY A 140 12.72 16.11 10.12
CA GLY A 140 13.38 15.28 11.12
C GLY A 140 12.67 15.25 12.47
N GLU A 141 11.48 15.85 12.57
CA GLU A 141 10.69 15.85 13.79
C GLU A 141 9.92 14.55 13.96
N LEU A 142 9.92 14.03 15.20
CA LEU A 142 9.20 12.83 15.58
C LEU A 142 7.77 13.18 15.97
N GLU A 143 6.80 12.67 15.24
CA GLU A 143 5.38 12.79 15.53
C GLU A 143 4.76 11.46 15.93
N GLN A 144 3.70 11.49 16.73
CA GLN A 144 2.93 10.32 17.12
C GLN A 144 1.44 10.57 16.97
N ASN A 145 0.75 9.59 16.37
CA ASN A 145 -0.67 9.63 16.11
C ASN A 145 -1.34 8.30 16.47
N GLU A 146 -2.62 8.34 16.83
CA GLU A 146 -3.42 7.17 17.18
C GLU A 146 -4.49 6.87 16.13
N PHE A 147 -4.69 5.59 15.85
CA PHE A 147 -5.67 5.09 14.87
C PHE A 147 -6.45 3.88 15.40
N ASP A 148 -7.63 3.67 14.83
CA ASP A 148 -8.45 2.49 15.11
C ASP A 148 -8.17 1.37 14.10
N MET A 149 -7.80 1.75 12.87
CA MET A 149 -7.41 0.83 11.78
C MET A 149 -6.18 1.36 11.07
N VAL A 150 -5.27 0.46 10.72
CA VAL A 150 -4.08 0.75 9.89
C VAL A 150 -4.06 -0.20 8.69
N VAL A 151 -3.97 0.35 7.50
CA VAL A 151 -3.91 -0.38 6.24
C VAL A 151 -2.52 -0.25 5.64
N LEU A 152 -1.86 -1.38 5.45
CA LEU A 152 -0.48 -1.47 4.96
C LEU A 152 -0.47 -1.69 3.44
N ALA A 153 0.05 -0.74 2.68
CA ALA A 153 0.31 -0.89 1.25
C ALA A 153 1.65 -1.63 1.05
N THR A 154 1.56 -2.96 1.06
CA THR A 154 2.72 -3.86 0.99
C THR A 154 3.36 -3.89 -0.39
N ALA A 155 4.64 -4.22 -0.45
CA ALA A 155 5.37 -4.46 -1.68
C ALA A 155 4.72 -5.59 -2.49
N MET A 156 4.80 -5.46 -3.82
CA MET A 156 4.58 -6.59 -4.73
C MET A 156 5.88 -7.35 -4.86
N GLU A 157 5.82 -8.64 -4.63
CA GLU A 157 6.94 -9.58 -4.80
C GLU A 157 6.54 -10.64 -5.81
N SER A 158 7.51 -11.25 -6.48
CA SER A 158 7.26 -12.39 -7.36
C SER A 158 6.84 -13.60 -6.52
N ASP A 159 5.98 -14.46 -7.09
CA ASP A 159 5.56 -15.71 -6.46
C ASP A 159 6.73 -16.71 -6.34
N GLU A 160 6.74 -17.52 -5.29
CA GLU A 160 7.77 -18.55 -5.07
C GLU A 160 7.84 -19.56 -6.25
N GLY A 161 6.71 -19.81 -6.92
CA GLY A 161 6.62 -20.72 -8.09
C GLY A 161 7.10 -20.11 -9.40
N ILE A 162 7.45 -18.81 -9.45
CA ILE A 162 7.77 -18.13 -10.70
C ILE A 162 8.97 -18.74 -11.42
N GLY A 163 9.95 -19.29 -10.67
CA GLY A 163 11.13 -19.95 -11.24
C GLY A 163 10.80 -21.22 -12.04
N GLU A 164 9.83 -22.00 -11.59
CA GLU A 164 9.33 -23.17 -12.32
C GLU A 164 8.61 -22.75 -13.59
N ILE A 165 7.74 -21.74 -13.50
CA ILE A 165 7.01 -21.19 -14.65
C ILE A 165 8.00 -20.61 -15.66
N ALA A 166 9.00 -19.85 -15.23
CA ALA A 166 10.05 -19.31 -16.08
C ALA A 166 10.80 -20.40 -16.85
N GLY A 167 11.12 -21.52 -16.16
CA GLY A 167 11.75 -22.69 -16.78
C GLY A 167 10.87 -23.39 -17.82
N ILE A 168 9.57 -23.54 -17.56
CA ILE A 168 8.61 -24.14 -18.51
C ILE A 168 8.45 -23.24 -19.75
N LEU A 169 8.38 -21.92 -19.55
CA LEU A 169 8.18 -20.95 -20.63
C LEU A 169 9.47 -20.57 -21.35
N ASP A 170 10.63 -21.00 -20.86
CA ASP A 170 11.95 -20.64 -21.36
C ASP A 170 12.14 -19.10 -21.41
N VAL A 171 11.76 -18.42 -20.33
CA VAL A 171 11.97 -17.00 -20.11
C VAL A 171 12.91 -16.77 -18.94
N LYS A 172 13.60 -15.61 -18.94
CA LYS A 172 14.52 -15.25 -17.87
C LYS A 172 13.79 -14.49 -16.76
N LEU A 173 14.31 -14.60 -15.54
CA LEU A 173 13.96 -13.74 -14.42
C LEU A 173 15.02 -12.65 -14.24
N GLY A 174 14.57 -11.42 -14.04
CA GLY A 174 15.39 -10.32 -13.62
C GLY A 174 15.84 -10.43 -12.15
N GLU A 175 16.67 -9.51 -11.69
CA GLU A 175 17.25 -9.51 -10.33
C GLU A 175 16.18 -9.51 -9.22
N ASN A 176 15.01 -8.94 -9.49
CA ASN A 176 13.88 -8.85 -8.54
C ASN A 176 12.91 -10.04 -8.64
N GLY A 177 13.25 -11.07 -9.42
CA GLY A 177 12.46 -12.28 -9.56
C GLY A 177 11.24 -12.17 -10.48
N PHE A 178 11.02 -11.04 -11.15
CA PHE A 178 9.99 -10.90 -12.20
C PHE A 178 10.54 -11.34 -13.55
N PHE A 179 9.66 -11.62 -14.52
CA PHE A 179 10.10 -11.90 -15.88
C PHE A 179 10.87 -10.72 -16.45
N GLU A 180 11.97 -11.02 -17.14
CA GLU A 180 12.83 -10.01 -17.76
C GLU A 180 12.22 -9.54 -19.09
N GLU A 181 12.14 -8.22 -19.25
CA GLU A 181 11.70 -7.61 -20.49
C GLU A 181 12.71 -7.87 -21.63
N ALA A 182 12.22 -7.96 -22.87
CA ALA A 182 13.08 -8.08 -24.05
C ALA A 182 14.05 -6.90 -24.17
N ASP A 183 13.60 -5.70 -23.87
CA ASP A 183 14.36 -4.48 -23.72
C ASP A 183 13.61 -3.50 -22.81
N ALA A 184 14.15 -3.25 -21.63
CA ALA A 184 13.51 -2.39 -20.61
C ALA A 184 13.22 -0.94 -21.06
N ARG A 185 13.79 -0.47 -22.18
CA ARG A 185 13.59 0.89 -22.69
C ARG A 185 12.77 0.92 -23.99
N LEU A 186 13.00 -0.04 -24.88
CA LEU A 186 12.40 -0.05 -26.22
C LEU A 186 11.21 -1.00 -26.33
N ASP A 187 11.19 -2.08 -25.54
CA ASP A 187 10.11 -3.06 -25.47
C ASP A 187 9.93 -3.57 -24.04
N PRO A 188 9.38 -2.74 -23.13
CA PRO A 188 9.24 -3.06 -21.70
C PRO A 188 8.05 -3.95 -21.39
N VAL A 189 7.38 -4.51 -22.38
CA VAL A 189 6.16 -5.33 -22.23
C VAL A 189 6.40 -6.76 -22.69
N SER A 190 7.20 -6.97 -23.75
CA SER A 190 7.48 -8.30 -24.29
C SER A 190 8.63 -8.97 -23.53
N THR A 191 8.59 -10.31 -23.48
CA THR A 191 9.78 -11.11 -23.14
C THR A 191 10.54 -11.51 -24.42
N VAL A 192 11.68 -12.19 -24.27
CA VAL A 192 12.42 -12.76 -25.40
C VAL A 192 11.65 -13.91 -26.09
N ARG A 193 10.57 -14.37 -25.51
CA ARG A 193 9.68 -15.41 -26.09
C ARG A 193 8.43 -14.76 -26.67
N GLU A 194 8.21 -14.98 -27.97
CA GLU A 194 7.03 -14.47 -28.66
C GLU A 194 5.73 -14.96 -28.00
N GLY A 195 4.81 -14.03 -27.76
CA GLY A 195 3.51 -14.29 -27.14
C GLY A 195 3.52 -14.34 -25.60
N ILE A 196 4.68 -14.12 -24.95
CA ILE A 196 4.80 -14.02 -23.49
C ILE A 196 5.19 -12.58 -23.13
N PHE A 197 4.42 -12.01 -22.22
CA PHE A 197 4.52 -10.62 -21.81
C PHE A 197 4.83 -10.51 -20.31
N THR A 198 5.49 -9.41 -19.91
CA THR A 198 5.79 -9.08 -18.52
C THR A 198 4.65 -8.30 -17.87
#